data_ff6b243cfe852ee32b7af2bf89339ec3
#
_entry.id   ff6b243cfe852ee32b7af2bf89339ec3
#
_cell.length_a   1.000
_cell.length_b   1.000
_cell.length_c   1.000
_cell.angle_alpha   90.00
_cell.angle_beta   90.00
_cell.angle_gamma   90.00
#
_symmetry.space_group_name_H-M   'P 1'
#
loop_
_entity.id
_entity.type
_entity.pdbx_description
1 polymer ?
#
loop_
_entity_poly.entity_id
_entity_poly.type
_entity_poly.pdbx_seq_one_letter_code
_entity_poly.pdbx_strand_id
1 'polypeptide(L)'
;MFVAPDPGLLRLRVSLRAVLGVGLSVTAAELCGLSLAASITAGLAALLALFTVGDATVRAQAATTALLPVVGFPVLALAAALHGTPTARDAAWLLVIFAGVYARRWGPRGHALGIFAFMMFFATQFLHAVTSQLPELYGAIALAIAVSASVRFGLWCIERHLRQPAAPAPLAGRGLARHTTRQAFQATVACGFALGVGQVLSEDRWYWAVGAAWWIFVNTASRGETLVRGFRRVLGTVVGIVAGLLIAIPLHGAPAPTAALVAVCVFGIFYTAAPSYSWMMFFVTVMAGLLYGLLGVLHPGLLVLRVQETAVGALGAVIGVAVVLPVTTHTATDAWIQRALHCVRRCTAAAAHRLAGDESADPAPRAAELELLLARVRLSLAPLVHPLSPLRARRARAHQVLVLLDECAREVRGLAAVAADPAASHDARLTAACQRVEAAVAALVAPEPDHKTWSALAALPAPHHHPGAEAALTHLHGLERALGELAAPLRSAPRAPLATA
;
A
#
# COMPACT_ATOMS: atom_id res chain seq x y z
N MET A 1 9.92 15.60 8.57
CA MET A 1 9.69 14.34 7.88
C MET A 1 9.41 13.15 8.83
N PHE A 2 9.83 13.21 10.08
CA PHE A 2 9.62 12.16 11.10
C PHE A 2 8.28 12.25 11.86
N VAL A 3 7.52 13.31 11.68
CA VAL A 3 6.26 13.56 12.39
C VAL A 3 5.11 13.69 11.39
N ALA A 4 4.82 12.58 10.66
CA ALA A 4 3.54 12.52 9.99
C ALA A 4 2.46 12.34 11.08
N PRO A 5 1.40 13.16 11.09
CA PRO A 5 0.35 13.05 12.09
C PRO A 5 -0.25 11.63 12.09
N ASP A 6 -0.47 11.08 13.29
CA ASP A 6 -1.10 9.78 13.49
C ASP A 6 -2.50 9.98 14.10
N PRO A 7 -3.50 10.35 13.30
CA PRO A 7 -4.83 10.63 13.81
C PRO A 7 -5.40 9.38 14.48
N GLY A 8 -5.81 9.54 15.75
CA GLY A 8 -6.33 8.44 16.55
C GLY A 8 -5.29 7.38 16.95
N LEU A 9 -3.99 7.68 16.84
CA LEU A 9 -2.89 6.76 17.17
C LEU A 9 -2.99 5.39 16.45
N LEU A 10 -3.51 5.39 15.21
CA LEU A 10 -3.78 4.16 14.47
C LEU A 10 -2.49 3.37 14.21
N ARG A 11 -1.40 4.05 13.78
CA ARG A 11 -0.11 3.40 13.54
C ARG A 11 0.48 2.80 14.81
N LEU A 12 0.42 3.54 15.91
CA LEU A 12 0.88 3.05 17.21
C LEU A 12 0.13 1.77 17.62
N ARG A 13 -1.20 1.76 17.53
CA ARG A 13 -2.04 0.60 17.87
C ARG A 13 -1.75 -0.62 17.01
N VAL A 14 -1.65 -0.41 15.68
CA VAL A 14 -1.34 -1.48 14.74
C VAL A 14 0.06 -2.06 15.02
N SER A 15 1.04 -1.21 15.33
CA SER A 15 2.40 -1.64 15.66
C SER A 15 2.46 -2.42 16.98
N LEU A 16 1.79 -1.96 18.04
CA LEU A 16 1.71 -2.68 19.31
C LEU A 16 1.00 -4.03 19.15
N ARG A 17 -0.09 -4.07 18.38
CA ARG A 17 -0.79 -5.31 18.04
C ARG A 17 0.14 -6.30 17.33
N ALA A 18 0.97 -5.81 16.41
CA ALA A 18 1.93 -6.65 15.70
C ALA A 18 2.99 -7.22 16.64
N VAL A 19 3.55 -6.39 17.52
CA VAL A 19 4.53 -6.87 18.52
C VAL A 19 3.91 -7.91 19.43
N LEU A 20 2.70 -7.66 19.95
CA LEU A 20 1.98 -8.63 20.80
C LEU A 20 1.71 -9.94 20.04
N GLY A 21 1.16 -9.86 18.83
CA GLY A 21 0.81 -11.05 18.05
C GLY A 21 2.03 -11.87 17.65
N VAL A 22 3.11 -11.23 17.20
CA VAL A 22 4.36 -11.93 16.86
C VAL A 22 5.02 -12.49 18.11
N GLY A 23 5.15 -11.69 19.18
CA GLY A 23 5.75 -12.13 20.44
C GLY A 23 5.02 -13.33 21.04
N LEU A 24 3.69 -13.24 21.18
CA LEU A 24 2.88 -14.36 21.70
C LEU A 24 2.96 -15.60 20.81
N SER A 25 3.05 -15.44 19.48
CA SER A 25 3.17 -16.59 18.56
C SER A 25 4.50 -17.31 18.71
N VAL A 26 5.60 -16.56 18.86
CA VAL A 26 6.94 -17.16 19.10
C VAL A 26 6.98 -17.83 20.47
N THR A 27 6.54 -17.14 21.53
CA THR A 27 6.50 -17.71 22.89
C THR A 27 5.63 -18.97 22.95
N ALA A 28 4.47 -18.97 22.30
CA ALA A 28 3.61 -20.16 22.24
C ALA A 28 4.28 -21.31 21.48
N ALA A 29 5.01 -21.03 20.41
CA ALA A 29 5.76 -22.05 19.66
C ALA A 29 6.88 -22.67 20.53
N GLU A 30 7.62 -21.84 21.28
CA GLU A 30 8.64 -22.30 22.23
C GLU A 30 8.04 -23.12 23.37
N LEU A 31 6.91 -22.69 23.95
CA LEU A 31 6.23 -23.46 25.01
C LEU A 31 5.68 -24.79 24.50
N CYS A 32 5.33 -24.90 23.22
CA CYS A 32 4.95 -26.16 22.59
C CYS A 32 6.16 -27.04 22.21
N GLY A 33 7.38 -26.62 22.51
CA GLY A 33 8.60 -27.37 22.22
C GLY A 33 8.98 -27.44 20.75
N LEU A 34 8.48 -26.49 19.93
CA LEU A 34 8.83 -26.44 18.52
C LEU A 34 10.28 -26.00 18.32
N SER A 35 10.89 -26.44 17.22
CA SER A 35 12.23 -26.04 16.83
C SER A 35 12.40 -24.54 16.62
N LEU A 36 13.64 -24.04 16.67
CA LEU A 36 13.92 -22.62 16.36
C LEU A 36 13.42 -22.22 14.97
N ALA A 37 13.59 -23.10 13.97
CA ALA A 37 13.09 -22.86 12.61
C ALA A 37 11.56 -22.73 12.56
N ALA A 38 10.85 -23.58 13.29
CA ALA A 38 9.40 -23.54 13.42
C ALA A 38 8.94 -22.29 14.20
N SER A 39 9.64 -21.88 15.25
CA SER A 39 9.37 -20.65 16.01
C SER A 39 9.58 -19.39 15.17
N ILE A 40 10.63 -19.33 14.35
CA ILE A 40 10.84 -18.25 13.37
C ILE A 40 9.70 -18.24 12.32
N THR A 41 9.28 -19.42 11.86
CA THR A 41 8.15 -19.55 10.90
C THR A 41 6.85 -19.07 11.52
N ALA A 42 6.57 -19.41 12.79
CA ALA A 42 5.42 -18.91 13.53
C ALA A 42 5.44 -17.37 13.62
N GLY A 43 6.57 -16.79 14.03
CA GLY A 43 6.75 -15.34 14.08
C GLY A 43 6.50 -14.67 12.72
N LEU A 44 7.03 -15.23 11.64
CA LEU A 44 6.82 -14.72 10.26
C LEU A 44 5.37 -14.86 9.83
N ALA A 45 4.73 -15.99 10.09
CA ALA A 45 3.31 -16.20 9.75
C ALA A 45 2.40 -15.23 10.50
N ALA A 46 2.66 -14.98 11.79
CA ALA A 46 1.95 -14.00 12.60
C ALA A 46 2.13 -12.58 12.06
N LEU A 47 3.37 -12.19 11.76
CA LEU A 47 3.68 -10.90 11.16
C LEU A 47 2.91 -10.70 9.85
N LEU A 48 2.92 -11.70 8.98
CA LEU A 48 2.21 -11.65 7.70
C LEU A 48 0.69 -11.60 7.87
N ALA A 49 0.11 -12.41 8.76
CA ALA A 49 -1.32 -12.40 9.04
C ALA A 49 -1.78 -11.03 9.55
N LEU A 50 -0.99 -10.39 10.44
CA LEU A 50 -1.31 -9.06 10.97
C LEU A 50 -1.07 -7.93 9.97
N PHE A 51 -0.07 -8.08 9.08
CA PHE A 51 0.30 -7.07 8.08
C PHE A 51 -0.63 -7.06 6.86
N THR A 52 -1.09 -8.24 6.39
CA THR A 52 -1.75 -8.37 5.09
C THR A 52 -3.27 -8.32 5.16
N VAL A 53 -3.88 -8.80 6.25
CA VAL A 53 -5.34 -8.81 6.40
C VAL A 53 -5.86 -7.41 6.71
N GLY A 54 -6.33 -6.72 5.69
CA GLY A 54 -6.83 -5.33 5.74
C GLY A 54 -8.26 -5.18 5.21
N ASP A 55 -9.11 -6.21 5.37
CA ASP A 55 -10.51 -6.15 4.96
C ASP A 55 -11.31 -5.15 5.83
N ALA A 56 -12.30 -4.49 5.23
CA ALA A 56 -13.06 -3.43 5.89
C ALA A 56 -14.01 -3.93 7.01
N THR A 57 -14.45 -5.19 6.94
CA THR A 57 -15.37 -5.77 7.92
C THR A 57 -14.74 -6.93 8.67
N VAL A 58 -15.15 -7.10 9.93
CA VAL A 58 -14.64 -8.19 10.79
C VAL A 58 -14.91 -9.57 10.20
N ARG A 59 -16.11 -9.78 9.60
CA ARG A 59 -16.45 -11.04 8.92
C ARG A 59 -15.53 -11.31 7.74
N ALA A 60 -15.20 -10.28 6.95
CA ALA A 60 -14.27 -10.40 5.84
C ALA A 60 -12.84 -10.66 6.34
N GLN A 61 -12.40 -10.02 7.43
CA GLN A 61 -11.10 -10.29 8.07
C GLN A 61 -11.02 -11.72 8.59
N ALA A 62 -12.07 -12.23 9.25
CA ALA A 62 -12.13 -13.61 9.72
C ALA A 62 -12.05 -14.61 8.54
N ALA A 63 -12.82 -14.38 7.48
CA ALA A 63 -12.77 -15.21 6.28
C ALA A 63 -11.40 -15.19 5.60
N THR A 64 -10.76 -14.01 5.48
CA THR A 64 -9.41 -13.89 4.91
C THR A 64 -8.39 -14.61 5.79
N THR A 65 -8.46 -14.45 7.12
CA THR A 65 -7.57 -15.12 8.08
C THR A 65 -7.72 -16.65 7.98
N ALA A 66 -8.94 -17.19 7.89
CA ALA A 66 -9.18 -18.61 7.72
C ALA A 66 -8.67 -19.17 6.38
N LEU A 67 -8.62 -18.34 5.33
CA LEU A 67 -8.10 -18.73 4.01
C LEU A 67 -6.57 -18.72 3.93
N LEU A 68 -5.86 -18.06 4.86
CA LEU A 68 -4.38 -18.03 4.85
C LEU A 68 -3.78 -19.43 4.88
N PRO A 69 -4.14 -20.35 5.82
CA PRO A 69 -3.59 -21.69 5.82
C PRO A 69 -4.04 -22.52 4.61
N VAL A 70 -5.27 -22.32 4.11
CA VAL A 70 -5.79 -23.02 2.92
C VAL A 70 -4.93 -22.76 1.68
N VAL A 71 -4.36 -21.55 1.55
CA VAL A 71 -3.45 -21.19 0.46
C VAL A 71 -2.00 -21.49 0.85
N GLY A 72 -1.62 -21.20 2.09
CA GLY A 72 -0.22 -21.30 2.54
C GLY A 72 0.29 -22.73 2.63
N PHE A 73 -0.51 -23.65 3.15
CA PHE A 73 -0.08 -25.04 3.34
C PHE A 73 0.23 -25.78 2.04
N PRO A 74 -0.64 -25.73 1.01
CA PRO A 74 -0.31 -26.34 -0.28
C PRO A 74 0.93 -25.72 -0.94
N VAL A 75 1.13 -24.40 -0.81
CA VAL A 75 2.29 -23.71 -1.39
C VAL A 75 3.58 -24.11 -0.65
N LEU A 76 3.53 -24.21 0.68
CA LEU A 76 4.65 -24.68 1.48
C LEU A 76 5.01 -26.13 1.11
N ALA A 77 4.01 -27.01 1.00
CA ALA A 77 4.19 -28.41 0.59
C ALA A 77 4.79 -28.51 -0.81
N LEU A 78 4.28 -27.74 -1.75
CA LEU A 78 4.78 -27.70 -3.12
C LEU A 78 6.25 -27.27 -3.16
N ALA A 79 6.61 -26.21 -2.42
CA ALA A 79 7.97 -25.71 -2.36
C ALA A 79 8.94 -26.73 -1.72
N ALA A 80 8.51 -27.41 -0.66
CA ALA A 80 9.30 -28.46 0.01
C ALA A 80 9.46 -29.72 -0.85
N ALA A 81 8.40 -30.15 -1.54
CA ALA A 81 8.44 -31.30 -2.45
C ALA A 81 9.35 -31.09 -3.65
N LEU A 82 9.42 -29.84 -4.15
CA LEU A 82 10.24 -29.47 -5.30
C LEU A 82 11.67 -29.07 -4.91
N HIS A 83 12.08 -29.20 -3.64
CA HIS A 83 13.39 -28.78 -3.18
C HIS A 83 14.54 -29.43 -3.97
N GLY A 84 14.43 -30.71 -4.28
CA GLY A 84 15.43 -31.47 -5.05
C GLY A 84 15.36 -31.31 -6.57
N THR A 85 14.41 -30.53 -7.12
CA THR A 85 14.22 -30.34 -8.55
C THR A 85 14.25 -28.86 -8.93
N PRO A 86 15.43 -28.24 -9.11
CA PRO A 86 15.58 -26.79 -9.25
C PRO A 86 14.70 -26.18 -10.34
N THR A 87 14.67 -26.74 -11.55
CA THR A 87 13.87 -26.22 -12.66
C THR A 87 12.37 -26.21 -12.37
N ALA A 88 11.85 -27.29 -11.79
CA ALA A 88 10.43 -27.37 -11.43
C ALA A 88 10.08 -26.42 -10.26
N ARG A 89 10.96 -26.32 -9.28
CA ARG A 89 10.85 -25.38 -8.16
C ARG A 89 10.79 -23.94 -8.65
N ASP A 90 11.68 -23.55 -9.53
CA ASP A 90 11.79 -22.21 -10.07
C ASP A 90 10.55 -21.86 -10.91
N ALA A 91 10.10 -22.76 -11.78
CA ALA A 91 8.86 -22.60 -12.54
C ALA A 91 7.62 -22.49 -11.62
N ALA A 92 7.54 -23.34 -10.60
CA ALA A 92 6.46 -23.29 -9.61
C ALA A 92 6.44 -21.96 -8.86
N TRP A 93 7.61 -21.43 -8.46
CA TRP A 93 7.66 -20.15 -7.78
C TRP A 93 7.22 -18.99 -8.68
N LEU A 94 7.66 -18.96 -9.93
CA LEU A 94 7.20 -17.96 -10.90
C LEU A 94 5.68 -18.04 -11.13
N LEU A 95 5.11 -19.24 -11.12
CA LEU A 95 3.66 -19.43 -11.19
C LEU A 95 2.95 -18.88 -9.94
N VAL A 96 3.47 -19.15 -8.74
CA VAL A 96 2.95 -18.60 -7.48
C VAL A 96 3.04 -17.07 -7.47
N ILE A 97 4.12 -16.49 -7.96
CA ILE A 97 4.31 -15.04 -8.12
C ILE A 97 3.24 -14.47 -9.05
N PHE A 98 3.07 -15.07 -10.23
CA PHE A 98 2.05 -14.64 -11.18
C PHE A 98 0.65 -14.70 -10.58
N ALA A 99 0.27 -15.86 -10.02
CA ALA A 99 -1.04 -16.09 -9.42
C ALA A 99 -1.30 -15.15 -8.25
N GLY A 100 -0.31 -14.93 -7.37
CA GLY A 100 -0.42 -14.04 -6.21
C GLY A 100 -0.62 -12.58 -6.59
N VAL A 101 0.09 -12.07 -7.60
CA VAL A 101 -0.11 -10.70 -8.10
C VAL A 101 -1.43 -10.59 -8.88
N TYR A 102 -1.78 -11.59 -9.67
CA TYR A 102 -3.05 -11.65 -10.40
C TYR A 102 -4.25 -11.68 -9.45
N ALA A 103 -4.15 -12.39 -8.31
CA ALA A 103 -5.20 -12.50 -7.30
C ALA A 103 -5.60 -11.15 -6.69
N ARG A 104 -4.79 -10.10 -6.78
CA ARG A 104 -5.13 -8.74 -6.35
C ARG A 104 -6.40 -8.19 -7.01
N ARG A 105 -6.81 -8.77 -8.13
CA ARG A 105 -8.07 -8.44 -8.82
C ARG A 105 -9.32 -8.65 -7.95
N TRP A 106 -9.24 -9.53 -6.96
CA TRP A 106 -10.28 -9.80 -5.99
C TRP A 106 -10.20 -8.93 -4.72
N GLY A 107 -9.48 -7.80 -4.80
CA GLY A 107 -9.40 -6.81 -3.72
C GLY A 107 -8.43 -7.20 -2.58
N PRO A 108 -8.68 -6.69 -1.36
CA PRO A 108 -7.77 -6.88 -0.22
C PRO A 108 -7.52 -8.35 0.11
N ARG A 109 -8.56 -9.20 0.04
CA ARG A 109 -8.44 -10.64 0.28
C ARG A 109 -7.47 -11.32 -0.68
N GLY A 110 -7.66 -11.13 -2.00
CA GLY A 110 -6.76 -11.69 -2.99
C GLY A 110 -5.33 -11.18 -2.85
N HIS A 111 -5.16 -9.93 -2.44
CA HIS A 111 -3.85 -9.36 -2.14
C HIS A 111 -3.18 -10.03 -0.94
N ALA A 112 -3.91 -10.22 0.17
CA ALA A 112 -3.41 -10.87 1.37
C ALA A 112 -2.98 -12.32 1.09
N LEU A 113 -3.85 -13.09 0.40
CA LEU A 113 -3.56 -14.48 0.04
C LEU A 113 -2.35 -14.61 -0.88
N GLY A 114 -2.21 -13.69 -1.86
CA GLY A 114 -1.06 -13.67 -2.75
C GLY A 114 0.26 -13.36 -2.04
N ILE A 115 0.25 -12.43 -1.08
CA ILE A 115 1.43 -12.15 -0.24
C ILE A 115 1.78 -13.37 0.61
N PHE A 116 0.78 -13.97 1.24
CA PHE A 116 1.00 -15.12 2.11
C PHE A 116 1.55 -16.32 1.33
N ALA A 117 0.96 -16.63 0.16
CA ALA A 117 1.46 -17.69 -0.74
C ALA A 117 2.92 -17.48 -1.12
N PHE A 118 3.27 -16.28 -1.60
CA PHE A 118 4.64 -15.95 -1.95
C PHE A 118 5.59 -16.14 -0.76
N MET A 119 5.20 -15.67 0.42
CA MET A 119 6.05 -15.75 1.61
C MET A 119 6.18 -17.16 2.17
N MET A 120 5.18 -18.02 1.98
CA MET A 120 5.30 -19.45 2.34
C MET A 120 6.29 -20.16 1.43
N PHE A 121 6.28 -19.89 0.13
CA PHE A 121 7.30 -20.40 -0.78
C PHE A 121 8.70 -19.84 -0.42
N PHE A 122 8.80 -18.55 -0.17
CA PHE A 122 10.04 -17.89 0.25
C PHE A 122 10.60 -18.49 1.56
N ALA A 123 9.75 -18.69 2.56
CA ALA A 123 10.16 -19.26 3.86
C ALA A 123 10.73 -20.67 3.71
N THR A 124 10.15 -21.48 2.81
CA THR A 124 10.67 -22.82 2.49
C THR A 124 12.10 -22.75 1.92
N GLN A 125 12.37 -21.79 1.04
CA GLN A 125 13.72 -21.59 0.50
C GLN A 125 14.68 -21.05 1.58
N PHE A 126 14.22 -20.11 2.40
CA PHE A 126 15.00 -19.52 3.48
C PHE A 126 15.42 -20.53 4.54
N LEU A 127 14.53 -21.47 4.89
CA LEU A 127 14.77 -22.50 5.91
C LEU A 127 15.37 -23.77 5.32
N HIS A 128 15.51 -23.88 3.99
CA HIS A 128 15.87 -25.12 3.29
C HIS A 128 14.96 -26.29 3.73
N ALA A 129 13.65 -25.98 3.91
CA ALA A 129 12.70 -26.92 4.47
C ALA A 129 12.42 -28.08 3.54
N VAL A 130 12.45 -29.28 4.10
CA VAL A 130 12.16 -30.55 3.43
C VAL A 130 10.80 -31.09 3.86
N THR A 131 10.26 -32.06 3.11
CA THR A 131 8.93 -32.62 3.34
C THR A 131 8.74 -33.25 4.73
N SER A 132 9.78 -33.78 5.34
CA SER A 132 9.72 -34.33 6.70
C SER A 132 9.44 -33.30 7.79
N GLN A 133 9.75 -32.03 7.56
CA GLN A 133 9.53 -30.92 8.49
C GLN A 133 8.13 -30.29 8.36
N LEU A 134 7.36 -30.66 7.32
CA LEU A 134 6.06 -30.06 7.06
C LEU A 134 5.06 -30.14 8.22
N PRO A 135 4.93 -31.26 8.94
CA PRO A 135 3.97 -31.33 10.06
C PRO A 135 4.26 -30.29 11.15
N GLU A 136 5.53 -30.11 11.49
CA GLU A 136 5.97 -29.11 12.48
C GLU A 136 5.71 -27.69 11.99
N LEU A 137 6.07 -27.38 10.74
CA LEU A 137 5.84 -26.06 10.12
C LEU A 137 4.36 -25.73 9.99
N TYR A 138 3.51 -26.70 9.66
CA TYR A 138 2.06 -26.52 9.64
C TYR A 138 1.51 -26.22 11.03
N GLY A 139 1.97 -26.95 12.05
CA GLY A 139 1.63 -26.69 13.45
C GLY A 139 2.02 -25.27 13.87
N ALA A 140 3.24 -24.85 13.54
CA ALA A 140 3.74 -23.50 13.83
C ALA A 140 2.92 -22.41 13.16
N ILE A 141 2.58 -22.57 11.88
CA ILE A 141 1.77 -21.60 11.12
C ILE A 141 0.33 -21.58 11.65
N ALA A 142 -0.28 -22.74 11.92
CA ALA A 142 -1.63 -22.82 12.46
C ALA A 142 -1.73 -22.13 13.82
N LEU A 143 -0.76 -22.40 14.72
CA LEU A 143 -0.64 -21.75 16.02
C LEU A 143 -0.51 -20.23 15.87
N ALA A 144 0.37 -19.77 15.00
CA ALA A 144 0.60 -18.34 14.75
C ALA A 144 -0.66 -17.63 14.21
N ILE A 145 -1.40 -18.26 13.29
CA ILE A 145 -2.65 -17.73 12.77
C ILE A 145 -3.72 -17.69 13.86
N ALA A 146 -3.83 -18.72 14.71
CA ALA A 146 -4.77 -18.76 15.83
C ALA A 146 -4.46 -17.65 16.85
N VAL A 147 -3.20 -17.47 17.25
CA VAL A 147 -2.75 -16.41 18.16
C VAL A 147 -3.00 -15.03 17.55
N SER A 148 -2.63 -14.83 16.28
CA SER A 148 -2.85 -13.56 15.57
C SER A 148 -4.34 -13.22 15.43
N ALA A 149 -5.18 -14.23 15.20
CA ALA A 149 -6.63 -14.08 15.17
C ALA A 149 -7.17 -13.67 16.55
N SER A 150 -6.71 -14.34 17.63
CA SER A 150 -7.11 -14.01 19.00
C SER A 150 -6.73 -12.57 19.38
N VAL A 151 -5.51 -12.14 19.05
CA VAL A 151 -5.07 -10.75 19.26
C VAL A 151 -5.90 -9.76 18.44
N ARG A 152 -6.16 -10.05 17.17
CA ARG A 152 -6.94 -9.17 16.28
C ARG A 152 -8.38 -9.03 16.74
N PHE A 153 -9.05 -10.15 17.01
CA PHE A 153 -10.48 -10.16 17.31
C PHE A 153 -10.76 -9.88 18.79
N GLY A 154 -9.84 -10.20 19.72
CA GLY A 154 -9.93 -9.80 21.12
C GLY A 154 -9.85 -8.28 21.26
N LEU A 155 -8.94 -7.63 20.60
CA LEU A 155 -8.83 -6.16 20.61
C LEU A 155 -9.97 -5.48 19.82
N TRP A 156 -10.67 -6.17 18.94
CA TRP A 156 -11.82 -5.61 18.22
C TRP A 156 -12.93 -5.14 19.17
N CYS A 157 -13.15 -5.83 20.27
CA CYS A 157 -14.14 -5.40 21.28
C CYS A 157 -13.90 -3.97 21.79
N ILE A 158 -12.62 -3.57 21.83
CA ILE A 158 -12.18 -2.22 22.25
C ILE A 158 -12.21 -1.23 21.07
N GLU A 159 -11.81 -1.72 19.87
CA GLU A 159 -11.59 -0.88 18.69
C GLU A 159 -12.80 -0.78 17.74
N ARG A 160 -13.91 -1.46 18.02
CA ARG A 160 -15.09 -1.51 17.14
C ARG A 160 -15.70 -0.15 16.78
N HIS A 161 -15.44 0.86 17.58
CA HIS A 161 -15.89 2.25 17.36
C HIS A 161 -14.97 3.01 16.39
N LEU A 162 -13.77 2.48 16.10
CA LEU A 162 -12.81 3.08 15.20
C LEU A 162 -13.04 2.52 13.79
N ARG A 163 -13.82 3.24 12.97
CA ARG A 163 -14.02 2.87 11.57
C ARG A 163 -12.70 3.02 10.81
N GLN A 164 -12.17 1.92 10.31
CA GLN A 164 -11.09 1.99 9.32
C GLN A 164 -11.71 2.35 7.96
N PRO A 165 -11.22 3.40 7.30
CA PRO A 165 -11.69 3.74 5.97
C PRO A 165 -11.36 2.61 4.99
N ALA A 166 -12.33 2.20 4.18
CA ALA A 166 -12.13 1.18 3.17
C ALA A 166 -11.13 1.65 2.10
N ALA A 167 -10.18 0.80 1.75
CA ALA A 167 -9.23 1.12 0.68
C ALA A 167 -9.97 1.38 -0.64
N PRO A 168 -9.55 2.38 -1.44
CA PRO A 168 -10.18 2.66 -2.73
C PRO A 168 -10.16 1.42 -3.62
N ALA A 169 -11.28 1.17 -4.31
CA ALA A 169 -11.38 0.05 -5.23
C ALA A 169 -10.29 0.14 -6.33
N PRO A 170 -9.73 -0.97 -6.80
CA PRO A 170 -8.73 -0.97 -7.87
C PRO A 170 -9.28 -0.34 -9.16
N LEU A 171 -8.37 0.19 -10.00
CA LEU A 171 -8.73 0.78 -11.29
C LEU A 171 -9.45 -0.25 -12.17
N ALA A 172 -10.52 0.17 -12.86
CA ALA A 172 -11.28 -0.67 -13.77
C ALA A 172 -10.44 -1.07 -15.00
N GLY A 173 -10.75 -2.23 -15.59
CA GLY A 173 -10.11 -2.74 -16.80
C GLY A 173 -10.46 -4.21 -17.01
N ARG A 174 -10.38 -4.69 -18.27
CA ARG A 174 -10.60 -6.10 -18.64
C ARG A 174 -9.37 -6.67 -19.34
N GLY A 175 -9.11 -7.95 -19.19
CA GLY A 175 -8.01 -8.64 -19.85
C GLY A 175 -6.65 -7.99 -19.58
N LEU A 176 -5.84 -7.76 -20.61
CA LEU A 176 -4.53 -7.11 -20.53
C LEU A 176 -4.60 -5.61 -20.22
N ALA A 177 -5.76 -4.96 -20.43
CA ALA A 177 -5.95 -3.56 -20.01
C ALA A 177 -6.07 -3.43 -18.47
N ARG A 178 -6.36 -4.52 -17.77
CA ARG A 178 -6.44 -4.52 -16.32
C ARG A 178 -5.05 -4.37 -15.71
N HIS A 179 -4.91 -3.38 -14.82
CA HIS A 179 -3.64 -3.07 -14.17
C HIS A 179 -3.01 -4.30 -13.45
N THR A 180 -3.82 -5.05 -12.71
CA THR A 180 -3.35 -6.25 -11.97
C THR A 180 -2.82 -7.36 -12.88
N THR A 181 -3.39 -7.53 -14.08
CA THR A 181 -2.89 -8.50 -15.07
C THR A 181 -1.53 -8.07 -15.62
N ARG A 182 -1.38 -6.79 -16.00
CA ARG A 182 -0.08 -6.25 -16.45
C ARG A 182 0.98 -6.39 -15.36
N GLN A 183 0.63 -6.04 -14.13
CA GLN A 183 1.52 -6.18 -12.99
C GLN A 183 1.94 -7.63 -12.72
N ALA A 184 1.05 -8.61 -12.92
CA ALA A 184 1.39 -10.02 -12.76
C ALA A 184 2.49 -10.41 -13.76
N PHE A 185 2.36 -10.05 -15.03
CA PHE A 185 3.41 -10.29 -16.02
C PHE A 185 4.71 -9.55 -15.70
N GLN A 186 4.64 -8.27 -15.35
CA GLN A 186 5.80 -7.46 -14.97
C GLN A 186 6.55 -8.07 -13.78
N ALA A 187 5.82 -8.44 -12.73
CA ALA A 187 6.42 -9.04 -11.53
C ALA A 187 7.04 -10.40 -11.82
N THR A 188 6.40 -11.23 -12.65
CA THR A 188 6.92 -12.55 -13.03
C THR A 188 8.23 -12.42 -13.83
N VAL A 189 8.28 -11.53 -14.81
CA VAL A 189 9.50 -11.28 -15.59
C VAL A 189 10.61 -10.69 -14.71
N ALA A 190 10.27 -9.73 -13.86
CA ALA A 190 11.22 -9.14 -12.91
C ALA A 190 11.81 -10.18 -11.94
N CYS A 191 10.95 -11.05 -11.40
CA CYS A 191 11.36 -12.11 -10.49
C CYS A 191 12.11 -13.23 -11.25
N GLY A 192 11.75 -13.55 -12.48
CA GLY A 192 12.50 -14.49 -13.33
C GLY A 192 13.92 -14.01 -13.62
N PHE A 193 14.07 -12.72 -13.94
CA PHE A 193 15.40 -12.10 -14.08
C PHE A 193 16.19 -12.17 -12.78
N ALA A 194 15.55 -11.78 -11.65
CA ALA A 194 16.18 -11.77 -10.34
C ALA A 194 16.55 -13.21 -9.88
N LEU A 195 15.74 -14.20 -10.24
CA LEU A 195 16.01 -15.61 -10.00
C LEU A 195 17.23 -16.09 -10.75
N GLY A 196 17.28 -15.90 -12.08
CA GLY A 196 18.40 -16.35 -12.90
C GLY A 196 19.72 -15.67 -12.52
N VAL A 197 19.73 -14.33 -12.34
CA VAL A 197 20.95 -13.62 -11.92
C VAL A 197 21.30 -13.93 -10.47
N GLY A 198 20.31 -14.08 -9.59
CA GLY A 198 20.50 -14.42 -8.20
C GLY A 198 21.18 -15.78 -8.00
N GLN A 199 20.81 -16.78 -8.80
CA GLN A 199 21.46 -18.12 -8.78
C GLN A 199 22.93 -18.08 -9.24
N VAL A 200 23.27 -17.17 -10.14
CA VAL A 200 24.67 -16.93 -10.53
C VAL A 200 25.46 -16.25 -9.42
N LEU A 201 24.82 -15.39 -8.61
CA LEU A 201 25.49 -14.72 -7.50
C LEU A 201 25.66 -15.60 -6.29
N SER A 202 24.68 -16.46 -5.98
CA SER A 202 24.70 -17.37 -4.84
C SER A 202 23.76 -18.53 -5.06
N GLU A 203 24.32 -19.75 -5.01
CA GLU A 203 23.56 -21.00 -5.11
C GLU A 203 22.60 -21.20 -3.92
N ASP A 204 22.98 -20.72 -2.74
CA ASP A 204 22.25 -20.96 -1.49
C ASP A 204 21.22 -19.87 -1.15
N ARG A 205 21.38 -18.64 -1.64
CA ARG A 205 20.63 -17.47 -1.14
C ARG A 205 19.93 -16.63 -2.20
N TRP A 206 19.93 -17.05 -3.44
CA TRP A 206 19.33 -16.40 -4.61
C TRP A 206 17.89 -15.94 -4.41
N TYR A 207 17.13 -16.58 -3.51
CA TYR A 207 15.74 -16.27 -3.20
C TYR A 207 15.54 -14.84 -2.67
N TRP A 208 16.56 -14.22 -2.11
CA TRP A 208 16.49 -12.84 -1.67
C TRP A 208 16.41 -11.85 -2.81
N ALA A 209 17.05 -12.11 -3.95
CA ALA A 209 16.92 -11.29 -5.14
C ALA A 209 15.49 -11.34 -5.67
N VAL A 210 14.86 -12.53 -5.69
CA VAL A 210 13.45 -12.71 -6.05
C VAL A 210 12.54 -11.96 -5.05
N GLY A 211 12.79 -12.13 -3.76
CA GLY A 211 12.09 -11.41 -2.71
C GLY A 211 12.19 -9.88 -2.87
N ALA A 212 13.39 -9.39 -3.21
CA ALA A 212 13.59 -7.97 -3.44
C ALA A 212 12.79 -7.46 -4.64
N ALA A 213 12.82 -8.16 -5.78
CA ALA A 213 12.04 -7.83 -6.95
C ALA A 213 10.54 -7.80 -6.64
N TRP A 214 10.02 -8.86 -6.01
CA TRP A 214 8.60 -9.02 -5.75
C TRP A 214 8.04 -7.94 -4.80
N TRP A 215 8.73 -7.66 -3.68
CA TRP A 215 8.29 -6.65 -2.72
C TRP A 215 8.24 -5.23 -3.29
N ILE A 216 8.99 -4.93 -4.36
CA ILE A 216 8.90 -3.66 -5.06
C ILE A 216 7.53 -3.51 -5.73
N PHE A 217 6.94 -4.60 -6.27
CA PHE A 217 5.62 -4.59 -6.90
C PHE A 217 4.45 -4.55 -5.91
N VAL A 218 4.68 -4.82 -4.64
CA VAL A 218 3.63 -4.71 -3.62
C VAL A 218 3.21 -3.25 -3.48
N ASN A 219 1.92 -2.96 -3.75
CA ASN A 219 1.33 -1.61 -3.66
C ASN A 219 1.88 -0.55 -4.64
N THR A 220 2.46 -0.93 -5.77
CA THR A 220 2.79 0.00 -6.87
C THR A 220 1.74 -0.06 -7.96
N ALA A 221 1.52 1.06 -8.66
CA ALA A 221 0.53 1.18 -9.73
C ALA A 221 1.10 1.70 -11.04
N SER A 222 2.34 2.21 -11.05
CA SER A 222 2.97 2.79 -12.22
C SER A 222 4.47 2.54 -12.26
N ARG A 223 5.04 2.73 -13.46
CA ARG A 223 6.49 2.64 -13.69
C ARG A 223 7.28 3.53 -12.72
N GLY A 224 6.86 4.78 -12.56
CA GLY A 224 7.54 5.73 -11.67
C GLY A 224 7.49 5.32 -10.20
N GLU A 225 6.34 4.83 -9.72
CA GLU A 225 6.23 4.31 -8.35
C GLU A 225 7.16 3.11 -8.13
N THR A 226 7.25 2.20 -9.10
CA THR A 226 8.13 1.02 -9.03
C THR A 226 9.60 1.44 -8.95
N LEU A 227 10.04 2.42 -9.77
CA LEU A 227 11.41 2.95 -9.74
C LEU A 227 11.76 3.60 -8.39
N VAL A 228 10.90 4.49 -7.90
CA VAL A 228 11.11 5.14 -6.59
C VAL A 228 11.12 4.12 -5.45
N ARG A 229 10.24 3.12 -5.52
CA ARG A 229 10.19 2.07 -4.51
C ARG A 229 11.43 1.16 -4.56
N GLY A 230 11.94 0.85 -5.75
CA GLY A 230 13.21 0.14 -5.93
C GLY A 230 14.38 0.91 -5.29
N PHE A 231 14.51 2.19 -5.59
CA PHE A 231 15.52 3.06 -4.97
C PHE A 231 15.41 3.11 -3.44
N ARG A 232 14.20 3.33 -2.92
CA ARG A 232 13.94 3.36 -1.47
C ARG A 232 14.24 2.02 -0.80
N ARG A 233 14.05 0.90 -1.51
CA ARG A 233 14.41 -0.43 -1.01
C ARG A 233 15.91 -0.58 -0.86
N VAL A 234 16.67 -0.27 -1.91
CA VAL A 234 18.14 -0.33 -1.88
C VAL A 234 18.69 0.55 -0.75
N LEU A 235 18.21 1.80 -0.65
CA LEU A 235 18.63 2.73 0.39
C LEU A 235 18.35 2.17 1.80
N GLY A 236 17.12 1.72 2.05
CA GLY A 236 16.73 1.16 3.34
C GLY A 236 17.53 -0.11 3.69
N THR A 237 17.81 -0.95 2.70
CA THR A 237 18.62 -2.17 2.89
C THR A 237 20.08 -1.82 3.21
N VAL A 238 20.72 -0.91 2.47
CA VAL A 238 22.12 -0.51 2.73
C VAL A 238 22.29 0.08 4.13
N VAL A 239 21.42 1.02 4.50
CA VAL A 239 21.47 1.62 5.85
C VAL A 239 21.14 0.60 6.92
N GLY A 240 20.17 -0.29 6.64
CA GLY A 240 19.78 -1.37 7.57
C GLY A 240 20.86 -2.42 7.77
N ILE A 241 21.68 -2.70 6.77
CA ILE A 241 22.83 -3.60 6.86
C ILE A 241 23.88 -3.01 7.81
N VAL A 242 24.24 -1.72 7.60
CA VAL A 242 25.23 -1.07 8.47
C VAL A 242 24.75 -1.07 9.92
N ALA A 243 23.52 -0.68 10.18
CA ALA A 243 22.95 -0.71 11.53
C ALA A 243 22.83 -2.14 12.08
N GLY A 244 22.40 -3.07 11.25
CA GLY A 244 22.26 -4.48 11.63
C GLY A 244 23.60 -5.10 12.07
N LEU A 245 24.71 -4.79 11.37
CA LEU A 245 26.05 -5.19 11.77
C LEU A 245 26.45 -4.62 13.12
N LEU A 246 26.31 -3.32 13.27
CA LEU A 246 26.69 -2.62 14.50
C LEU A 246 25.93 -3.11 15.72
N ILE A 247 24.69 -3.61 15.52
CA ILE A 247 23.83 -4.13 16.58
C ILE A 247 24.02 -5.63 16.78
N ALA A 248 24.03 -6.43 15.70
CA ALA A 248 24.01 -7.89 15.81
C ALA A 248 25.37 -8.50 16.20
N ILE A 249 26.48 -7.89 15.79
CA ILE A 249 27.83 -8.40 16.14
C ILE A 249 28.05 -8.40 17.65
N PRO A 250 27.82 -7.30 18.41
CA PRO A 250 28.03 -7.30 19.86
C PRO A 250 27.11 -8.27 20.63
N LEU A 251 25.97 -8.61 20.05
CA LEU A 251 25.00 -9.52 20.70
C LEU A 251 25.43 -10.98 20.70
N HIS A 252 26.34 -11.39 19.81
CA HIS A 252 26.84 -12.77 19.67
C HIS A 252 25.72 -13.83 19.64
N GLY A 253 24.54 -13.47 19.10
CA GLY A 253 23.39 -14.37 19.07
C GLY A 253 22.69 -14.61 20.42
N ALA A 254 22.93 -13.79 21.45
CA ALA A 254 22.24 -13.88 22.72
C ALA A 254 20.72 -13.79 22.55
N PRO A 255 19.92 -14.80 23.02
CA PRO A 255 18.49 -14.88 22.62
C PRO A 255 17.63 -13.72 23.16
N ALA A 256 17.75 -13.40 24.45
CA ALA A 256 16.89 -12.40 25.09
C ALA A 256 17.05 -10.99 24.52
N PRO A 257 18.27 -10.41 24.41
CA PRO A 257 18.42 -9.08 23.82
C PRO A 257 18.09 -9.08 22.32
N THR A 258 18.34 -10.18 21.60
CA THR A 258 17.96 -10.30 20.19
C THR A 258 16.44 -10.30 20.03
N ALA A 259 15.69 -11.03 20.85
CA ALA A 259 14.23 -11.05 20.84
C ALA A 259 13.65 -9.65 21.12
N ALA A 260 14.21 -8.90 22.09
CA ALA A 260 13.79 -7.53 22.38
C ALA A 260 13.99 -6.60 21.17
N LEU A 261 15.14 -6.70 20.49
CA LEU A 261 15.43 -5.90 19.30
C LEU A 261 14.60 -6.33 18.09
N VAL A 262 14.30 -7.61 17.94
CA VAL A 262 13.33 -8.09 16.92
C VAL A 262 11.96 -7.48 17.18
N ALA A 263 11.50 -7.41 18.43
CA ALA A 263 10.23 -6.74 18.76
C ALA A 263 10.25 -5.25 18.39
N VAL A 264 11.36 -4.54 18.63
CA VAL A 264 11.54 -3.15 18.17
C VAL A 264 11.49 -3.05 16.64
N CYS A 265 12.12 -4.00 15.94
CA CYS A 265 12.07 -4.06 14.47
C CYS A 265 10.66 -4.32 13.97
N VAL A 266 9.91 -5.25 14.57
CA VAL A 266 8.50 -5.51 14.23
C VAL A 266 7.67 -4.25 14.45
N PHE A 267 7.83 -3.58 15.59
CA PHE A 267 7.17 -2.28 15.82
C PHE A 267 7.50 -1.27 14.72
N GLY A 268 8.79 -1.11 14.42
CA GLY A 268 9.28 -0.17 13.40
C GLY A 268 8.74 -0.47 12.00
N ILE A 269 8.65 -1.75 11.59
CA ILE A 269 8.08 -2.18 10.31
C ILE A 269 6.64 -1.66 10.18
N PHE A 270 5.80 -1.92 11.16
CA PHE A 270 4.39 -1.54 11.10
C PHE A 270 4.19 -0.03 11.23
N TYR A 271 4.94 0.62 12.11
CA TYR A 271 4.83 2.06 12.35
C TYR A 271 5.27 2.89 11.15
N THR A 272 6.28 2.42 10.41
CA THR A 272 6.86 3.13 9.26
C THR A 272 6.33 2.68 7.91
N ALA A 273 5.58 1.57 7.82
CA ALA A 273 5.07 1.03 6.56
C ALA A 273 4.25 2.04 5.74
N ALA A 274 3.40 2.84 6.40
CA ALA A 274 2.58 3.84 5.74
C ALA A 274 3.38 5.11 5.35
N PRO A 275 4.17 5.77 6.24
CA PRO A 275 4.85 7.02 5.93
C PRO A 275 6.13 6.85 5.12
N SER A 276 6.85 5.74 5.26
CA SER A 276 8.17 5.60 4.63
C SER A 276 8.60 4.16 4.35
N TYR A 277 8.58 3.79 3.08
CA TYR A 277 9.04 2.48 2.65
C TYR A 277 10.53 2.22 2.95
N SER A 278 11.39 3.26 2.89
CA SER A 278 12.82 3.10 3.22
C SER A 278 13.03 2.72 4.69
N TRP A 279 12.31 3.36 5.63
CA TRP A 279 12.39 3.02 7.04
C TRP A 279 11.82 1.62 7.33
N MET A 280 10.73 1.26 6.67
CA MET A 280 10.20 -0.10 6.78
C MET A 280 11.27 -1.12 6.34
N MET A 281 11.94 -0.89 5.20
CA MET A 281 13.02 -1.78 4.72
C MET A 281 14.25 -1.78 5.62
N PHE A 282 14.57 -0.66 6.25
CA PHE A 282 15.60 -0.59 7.28
C PHE A 282 15.32 -1.58 8.41
N PHE A 283 14.13 -1.50 9.03
CA PHE A 283 13.77 -2.42 10.12
C PHE A 283 13.67 -3.88 9.67
N VAL A 284 13.17 -4.15 8.46
CA VAL A 284 13.17 -5.52 7.90
C VAL A 284 14.60 -6.05 7.76
N THR A 285 15.54 -5.22 7.32
CA THR A 285 16.94 -5.64 7.11
C THR A 285 17.67 -5.84 8.42
N VAL A 286 17.48 -4.94 9.40
CA VAL A 286 18.03 -5.11 10.76
C VAL A 286 17.50 -6.40 11.39
N MET A 287 16.18 -6.63 11.30
CA MET A 287 15.54 -7.86 11.80
C MET A 287 16.14 -9.11 11.16
N ALA A 288 16.33 -9.11 9.84
CA ALA A 288 16.96 -10.25 9.15
C ALA A 288 18.40 -10.49 9.64
N GLY A 289 19.18 -9.42 9.85
CA GLY A 289 20.53 -9.52 10.45
C GLY A 289 20.51 -10.13 11.85
N LEU A 290 19.58 -9.73 12.70
CA LEU A 290 19.40 -10.29 14.04
C LEU A 290 19.02 -11.78 14.00
N LEU A 291 18.12 -12.16 13.09
CA LEU A 291 17.74 -13.58 12.90
C LEU A 291 18.90 -14.42 12.38
N TYR A 292 19.73 -13.88 11.47
CA TYR A 292 20.96 -14.55 11.05
C TYR A 292 21.97 -14.72 12.20
N GLY A 293 22.05 -13.73 13.09
CA GLY A 293 22.84 -13.83 14.31
C GLY A 293 22.38 -14.97 15.23
N LEU A 294 21.06 -15.11 15.44
CA LEU A 294 20.45 -16.22 16.20
C LEU A 294 20.71 -17.59 15.56
N LEU A 295 20.68 -17.67 14.23
CA LEU A 295 20.95 -18.91 13.49
C LEU A 295 22.44 -19.23 13.39
N GLY A 296 23.33 -18.36 13.89
CA GLY A 296 24.77 -18.56 13.84
C GLY A 296 25.41 -18.45 12.47
N VAL A 297 24.68 -17.91 11.48
CA VAL A 297 25.13 -17.81 10.08
C VAL A 297 25.52 -16.38 9.66
N LEU A 298 25.56 -15.44 10.60
CA LEU A 298 25.91 -14.05 10.32
C LEU A 298 27.41 -13.90 10.06
N HIS A 299 27.77 -13.44 8.87
CA HIS A 299 29.15 -13.08 8.50
C HIS A 299 29.14 -11.88 7.53
N PRO A 300 30.23 -11.07 7.46
CA PRO A 300 30.27 -9.86 6.63
C PRO A 300 29.97 -10.09 5.15
N GLY A 301 30.45 -11.21 4.57
CA GLY A 301 30.19 -11.58 3.17
C GLY A 301 28.71 -11.76 2.86
N LEU A 302 27.93 -12.26 3.80
CA LEU A 302 26.48 -12.39 3.66
C LEU A 302 25.79 -11.04 3.46
N LEU A 303 26.30 -10.01 4.06
CA LEU A 303 25.72 -8.67 4.00
C LEU A 303 26.05 -7.97 2.68
N VAL A 304 27.26 -8.19 2.15
CA VAL A 304 27.60 -7.73 0.79
C VAL A 304 26.70 -8.42 -0.23
N LEU A 305 26.51 -9.74 -0.09
CA LEU A 305 25.58 -10.50 -0.92
C LEU A 305 24.16 -9.94 -0.85
N ARG A 306 23.67 -9.57 0.33
CA ARG A 306 22.35 -8.92 0.51
C ARG A 306 22.19 -7.62 -0.26
N VAL A 307 23.24 -6.79 -0.34
CA VAL A 307 23.22 -5.58 -1.17
C VAL A 307 23.11 -5.94 -2.64
N GLN A 308 23.94 -6.89 -3.10
CA GLN A 308 23.95 -7.35 -4.50
C GLN A 308 22.59 -7.93 -4.91
N GLU A 309 22.02 -8.84 -4.10
CA GLU A 309 20.70 -9.43 -4.35
C GLU A 309 19.58 -8.38 -4.36
N THR A 310 19.65 -7.39 -3.45
CA THR A 310 18.67 -6.30 -3.45
C THR A 310 18.81 -5.42 -4.69
N ALA A 311 20.03 -5.15 -5.13
CA ALA A 311 20.29 -4.40 -6.36
C ALA A 311 19.81 -5.16 -7.61
N VAL A 312 20.07 -6.47 -7.69
CA VAL A 312 19.58 -7.35 -8.76
C VAL A 312 18.04 -7.38 -8.78
N GLY A 313 17.41 -7.53 -7.63
CA GLY A 313 15.95 -7.48 -7.53
C GLY A 313 15.37 -6.13 -7.97
N ALA A 314 16.02 -5.03 -7.58
CA ALA A 314 15.62 -3.69 -8.03
C ALA A 314 15.79 -3.50 -9.54
N LEU A 315 16.90 -3.99 -10.10
CA LEU A 315 17.15 -3.97 -11.55
C LEU A 315 16.12 -4.82 -12.30
N GLY A 316 15.80 -6.02 -11.80
CA GLY A 316 14.75 -6.86 -12.35
C GLY A 316 13.39 -6.14 -12.37
N ALA A 317 13.05 -5.41 -11.29
CA ALA A 317 11.84 -4.62 -11.26
C ALA A 317 11.83 -3.49 -12.29
N VAL A 318 12.98 -2.82 -12.51
CA VAL A 318 13.14 -1.80 -13.58
C VAL A 318 12.91 -2.41 -14.95
N ILE A 319 13.54 -3.56 -15.23
CA ILE A 319 13.38 -4.27 -16.51
C ILE A 319 11.92 -4.68 -16.71
N GLY A 320 11.30 -5.30 -15.72
CA GLY A 320 9.91 -5.74 -15.79
C GLY A 320 8.93 -4.61 -16.14
N VAL A 321 9.05 -3.44 -15.51
CA VAL A 321 8.14 -2.30 -15.80
C VAL A 321 8.53 -1.50 -17.05
N ALA A 322 9.77 -1.64 -17.54
CA ALA A 322 10.22 -0.95 -18.75
C ALA A 322 9.84 -1.72 -20.02
N VAL A 323 9.96 -3.04 -19.98
CA VAL A 323 9.84 -3.92 -21.16
C VAL A 323 8.45 -4.53 -21.26
N VAL A 324 7.83 -4.92 -20.13
CA VAL A 324 6.57 -5.68 -20.13
C VAL A 324 5.37 -4.77 -19.94
N LEU A 325 4.57 -4.58 -20.99
CA LEU A 325 3.29 -3.87 -20.97
C LEU A 325 3.35 -2.56 -20.12
N PRO A 326 4.22 -1.60 -20.46
CA PRO A 326 4.52 -0.47 -19.61
C PRO A 326 3.26 0.37 -19.31
N VAL A 327 3.01 0.64 -18.03
CA VAL A 327 1.99 1.59 -17.59
C VAL A 327 2.68 2.90 -17.27
N THR A 328 2.39 3.94 -18.05
CA THR A 328 3.01 5.24 -17.82
C THR A 328 2.49 5.86 -16.52
N THR A 329 3.34 6.62 -15.83
CA THR A 329 2.95 7.34 -14.62
C THR A 329 1.77 8.29 -14.90
N HIS A 330 1.75 8.90 -16.10
CA HIS A 330 0.69 9.81 -16.53
C HIS A 330 -0.69 9.12 -16.53
N THR A 331 -0.83 8.00 -17.24
CA THR A 331 -2.13 7.30 -17.31
C THR A 331 -2.64 6.81 -15.95
N ALA A 332 -1.74 6.36 -15.07
CA ALA A 332 -2.12 5.96 -13.73
C ALA A 332 -2.53 7.16 -12.86
N THR A 333 -1.79 8.27 -12.96
CA THR A 333 -2.07 9.50 -12.21
C THR A 333 -3.38 10.13 -12.66
N ASP A 334 -3.61 10.24 -13.96
CA ASP A 334 -4.87 10.78 -14.50
C ASP A 334 -6.07 9.97 -14.02
N ALA A 335 -5.98 8.64 -14.05
CA ALA A 335 -7.06 7.79 -13.56
C ALA A 335 -7.39 8.03 -12.07
N TRP A 336 -6.39 8.29 -11.23
CA TRP A 336 -6.60 8.61 -9.81
C TRP A 336 -7.15 10.03 -9.63
N ILE A 337 -6.67 11.01 -10.38
CA ILE A 337 -7.19 12.39 -10.37
C ILE A 337 -8.65 12.39 -10.80
N GLN A 338 -9.00 11.70 -11.89
CA GLN A 338 -10.39 11.61 -12.36
C GLN A 338 -11.31 11.01 -11.29
N ARG A 339 -10.84 9.97 -10.57
CA ARG A 339 -11.60 9.40 -9.46
C ARG A 339 -11.78 10.37 -8.29
N ALA A 340 -10.73 11.13 -7.95
CA ALA A 340 -10.81 12.15 -6.91
C ALA A 340 -11.84 13.23 -7.29
N LEU A 341 -11.83 13.71 -8.53
CA LEU A 341 -12.79 14.68 -9.04
C LEU A 341 -14.24 14.14 -9.03
N HIS A 342 -14.44 12.89 -9.43
CA HIS A 342 -15.74 12.23 -9.30
C HIS A 342 -16.19 12.09 -7.83
N CYS A 343 -15.25 11.85 -6.90
CA CYS A 343 -15.56 11.79 -5.48
C CYS A 343 -15.96 13.18 -4.96
N VAL A 344 -15.25 14.24 -5.35
CA VAL A 344 -15.63 15.65 -5.06
C VAL A 344 -17.07 15.90 -5.48
N ARG A 345 -17.42 15.60 -6.75
CA ARG A 345 -18.79 15.76 -7.26
C ARG A 345 -19.81 15.02 -6.40
N ARG A 346 -19.57 13.74 -6.09
CA ARG A 346 -20.49 12.94 -5.25
C ARG A 346 -20.62 13.48 -3.84
N CYS A 347 -19.55 14.03 -3.27
CA CYS A 347 -19.56 14.63 -1.96
C CYS A 347 -20.36 15.93 -1.97
N THR A 348 -20.15 16.78 -2.97
CA THR A 348 -20.90 18.04 -3.15
C THR A 348 -22.39 17.76 -3.36
N ALA A 349 -22.75 16.79 -4.19
CA ALA A 349 -24.14 16.38 -4.38
C ALA A 349 -24.78 15.87 -3.07
N ALA A 350 -24.07 15.02 -2.29
CA ALA A 350 -24.57 14.55 -1.00
C ALA A 350 -24.76 15.72 0.00
N ALA A 351 -23.83 16.67 0.02
CA ALA A 351 -23.96 17.86 0.85
C ALA A 351 -25.15 18.75 0.41
N ALA A 352 -25.36 18.90 -0.91
CA ALA A 352 -26.51 19.63 -1.43
C ALA A 352 -27.83 18.98 -1.04
N HIS A 353 -27.95 17.65 -1.17
CA HIS A 353 -29.16 16.92 -0.73
C HIS A 353 -29.39 17.08 0.78
N ARG A 354 -28.32 16.99 1.59
CA ARG A 354 -28.41 17.19 3.03
C ARG A 354 -28.87 18.59 3.39
N LEU A 355 -28.31 19.62 2.74
CA LEU A 355 -28.70 21.03 2.91
C LEU A 355 -30.13 21.31 2.39
N ALA A 356 -30.65 20.50 1.46
CA ALA A 356 -32.03 20.56 1.00
C ALA A 356 -33.01 19.81 1.91
N GLY A 357 -32.56 19.27 3.05
CA GLY A 357 -33.41 18.61 4.04
C GLY A 357 -33.47 17.08 3.96
N ASP A 358 -32.67 16.44 3.09
CA ASP A 358 -32.57 14.99 3.03
C ASP A 358 -31.65 14.45 4.14
N GLU A 359 -32.25 14.02 5.24
CA GLU A 359 -31.52 13.46 6.40
C GLU A 359 -30.76 12.17 6.08
N SER A 360 -31.14 11.46 5.03
CA SER A 360 -30.45 10.21 4.61
C SER A 360 -29.14 10.47 3.89
N ALA A 361 -28.94 11.68 3.35
CA ALA A 361 -27.73 12.07 2.63
C ALA A 361 -26.61 12.45 3.63
N ASP A 362 -25.58 11.57 3.75
CA ASP A 362 -24.41 11.80 4.59
C ASP A 362 -23.16 12.05 3.71
N PRO A 363 -22.58 13.27 3.70
CA PRO A 363 -21.37 13.57 2.95
C PRO A 363 -20.08 13.08 3.64
N ALA A 364 -20.08 12.81 4.95
CA ALA A 364 -18.89 12.49 5.72
C ALA A 364 -18.14 11.22 5.23
N PRO A 365 -18.81 10.10 4.91
CA PRO A 365 -18.11 8.92 4.37
C PRO A 365 -17.42 9.19 3.02
N ARG A 366 -18.00 10.09 2.21
CA ARG A 366 -17.44 10.47 0.90
C ARG A 366 -16.25 11.41 1.05
N ALA A 367 -16.27 12.31 2.02
CA ALA A 367 -15.12 13.14 2.37
C ALA A 367 -13.93 12.26 2.85
N ALA A 368 -14.20 11.23 3.65
CA ALA A 368 -13.18 10.26 4.05
C ALA A 368 -12.64 9.45 2.84
N GLU A 369 -13.50 9.04 1.90
CA GLU A 369 -13.10 8.39 0.64
C GLU A 369 -12.17 9.30 -0.19
N LEU A 370 -12.47 10.61 -0.26
CA LEU A 370 -11.65 11.59 -0.99
C LEU A 370 -10.23 11.66 -0.42
N GLU A 371 -10.05 11.66 0.90
CA GLU A 371 -8.72 11.67 1.53
C GLU A 371 -7.88 10.44 1.12
N LEU A 372 -8.51 9.27 1.03
CA LEU A 372 -7.83 8.06 0.57
C LEU A 372 -7.44 8.13 -0.91
N LEU A 373 -8.30 8.70 -1.75
CA LEU A 373 -8.00 8.91 -3.17
C LEU A 373 -6.86 9.91 -3.34
N LEU A 374 -6.83 11.00 -2.56
CA LEU A 374 -5.74 11.96 -2.57
C LEU A 374 -4.41 11.36 -2.10
N ALA A 375 -4.44 10.48 -1.10
CA ALA A 375 -3.25 9.73 -0.71
C ALA A 375 -2.70 8.88 -1.88
N ARG A 376 -3.57 8.30 -2.72
CA ARG A 376 -3.17 7.59 -3.93
C ARG A 376 -2.62 8.51 -5.02
N VAL A 377 -3.22 9.70 -5.23
CA VAL A 377 -2.69 10.71 -6.15
C VAL A 377 -1.30 11.17 -5.69
N ARG A 378 -1.12 11.46 -4.41
CA ARG A 378 0.21 11.83 -3.86
C ARG A 378 1.26 10.76 -4.10
N LEU A 379 0.91 9.48 -3.92
CA LEU A 379 1.81 8.36 -4.20
C LEU A 379 2.15 8.27 -5.70
N SER A 380 1.18 8.43 -6.58
CA SER A 380 1.41 8.38 -8.04
C SER A 380 2.25 9.56 -8.55
N LEU A 381 2.14 10.74 -7.93
CA LEU A 381 2.93 11.93 -8.26
C LEU A 381 4.29 11.97 -7.55
N ALA A 382 4.52 11.14 -6.53
CA ALA A 382 5.77 11.12 -5.78
C ALA A 382 7.05 11.03 -6.64
N PRO A 383 7.09 10.24 -7.74
CA PRO A 383 8.25 10.20 -8.64
C PRO A 383 8.55 11.54 -9.32
N LEU A 384 7.52 12.33 -9.63
CA LEU A 384 7.66 13.62 -10.32
C LEU A 384 8.08 14.72 -9.36
N VAL A 385 7.67 14.64 -8.09
CA VAL A 385 7.99 15.63 -7.05
C VAL A 385 9.35 15.36 -6.39
N HIS A 386 9.97 14.21 -6.66
CA HIS A 386 11.24 13.82 -6.04
C HIS A 386 12.35 14.85 -6.33
N PRO A 387 13.19 15.23 -5.33
CA PRO A 387 14.26 16.24 -5.49
C PRO A 387 15.24 15.95 -6.63
N LEU A 388 15.50 14.67 -6.88
CA LEU A 388 16.41 14.20 -7.95
C LEU A 388 15.74 14.09 -9.33
N SER A 389 14.48 14.50 -9.48
CA SER A 389 13.83 14.50 -10.80
C SER A 389 14.45 15.60 -11.68
N PRO A 390 14.97 15.24 -12.88
CA PRO A 390 15.61 16.23 -13.78
C PRO A 390 14.60 17.17 -14.44
N LEU A 391 13.30 16.91 -14.33
CA LEU A 391 12.24 17.61 -15.04
C LEU A 391 11.58 18.69 -14.16
N ARG A 392 12.27 19.83 -13.97
CA ARG A 392 11.81 20.93 -13.11
C ARG A 392 10.40 21.43 -13.41
N ALA A 393 10.04 21.62 -14.68
CA ALA A 393 8.71 22.08 -15.08
C ALA A 393 7.60 21.08 -14.72
N ARG A 394 7.85 19.77 -14.90
CA ARG A 394 6.90 18.71 -14.51
C ARG A 394 6.74 18.63 -12.99
N ARG A 395 7.82 18.85 -12.25
CA ARG A 395 7.81 18.90 -10.79
C ARG A 395 6.96 20.06 -10.28
N ALA A 396 7.13 21.27 -10.81
CA ALA A 396 6.34 22.46 -10.42
C ALA A 396 4.85 22.22 -10.66
N ARG A 397 4.50 21.69 -11.83
CA ARG A 397 3.12 21.33 -12.16
C ARG A 397 2.53 20.27 -11.24
N ALA A 398 3.25 19.19 -10.99
CA ALA A 398 2.81 18.13 -10.08
C ALA A 398 2.57 18.67 -8.66
N HIS A 399 3.43 19.58 -8.20
CA HIS A 399 3.25 20.26 -6.92
C HIS A 399 2.00 21.14 -6.91
N GLN A 400 1.78 21.91 -7.96
CA GLN A 400 0.59 22.75 -8.10
C GLN A 400 -0.70 21.93 -8.09
N VAL A 401 -0.74 20.81 -8.84
CA VAL A 401 -1.89 19.88 -8.82
C VAL A 401 -2.16 19.36 -7.42
N LEU A 402 -1.12 18.98 -6.67
CA LEU A 402 -1.28 18.48 -5.29
C LEU A 402 -1.83 19.56 -4.37
N VAL A 403 -1.32 20.78 -4.44
CA VAL A 403 -1.79 21.90 -3.60
C VAL A 403 -3.27 22.18 -3.86
N LEU A 404 -3.69 22.26 -5.13
CA LEU A 404 -5.06 22.53 -5.50
C LEU A 404 -6.02 21.39 -5.12
N LEU A 405 -5.61 20.13 -5.27
CA LEU A 405 -6.40 19.00 -4.81
C LEU A 405 -6.52 18.94 -3.28
N ASP A 406 -5.47 19.34 -2.55
CA ASP A 406 -5.53 19.44 -1.09
C ASP A 406 -6.45 20.59 -0.64
N GLU A 407 -6.51 21.67 -1.42
CA GLU A 407 -7.49 22.75 -1.22
C GLU A 407 -8.91 22.25 -1.48
N CYS A 408 -9.18 21.56 -2.58
CA CYS A 408 -10.48 20.92 -2.84
C CYS A 408 -10.91 20.01 -1.67
N ALA A 409 -9.99 19.22 -1.12
CA ALA A 409 -10.33 18.33 0.00
C ALA A 409 -10.65 19.11 1.28
N ARG A 410 -9.98 20.23 1.52
CA ARG A 410 -10.25 21.11 2.66
C ARG A 410 -11.66 21.71 2.56
N GLU A 411 -11.99 22.23 1.40
CA GLU A 411 -13.31 22.83 1.15
C GLU A 411 -14.43 21.77 1.22
N VAL A 412 -14.22 20.58 0.65
CA VAL A 412 -15.17 19.46 0.77
C VAL A 412 -15.40 19.04 2.22
N ARG A 413 -14.35 19.02 3.05
CA ARG A 413 -14.49 18.70 4.48
C ARG A 413 -15.25 19.78 5.23
N GLY A 414 -14.96 21.06 4.96
CA GLY A 414 -15.68 22.18 5.54
C GLY A 414 -17.17 22.13 5.17
N LEU A 415 -17.46 21.92 3.88
CA LEU A 415 -18.84 21.77 3.39
C LEU A 415 -19.55 20.57 4.06
N ALA A 416 -18.88 19.43 4.21
CA ALA A 416 -19.45 18.26 4.86
C ALA A 416 -19.74 18.51 6.35
N ALA A 417 -18.88 19.27 7.04
CA ALA A 417 -19.09 19.65 8.44
C ALA A 417 -20.29 20.59 8.61
N VAL A 418 -20.43 21.59 7.72
CA VAL A 418 -21.58 22.51 7.72
C VAL A 418 -22.87 21.78 7.36
N ALA A 419 -22.85 20.88 6.38
CA ALA A 419 -24.01 20.08 5.99
C ALA A 419 -24.48 19.10 7.08
N ALA A 420 -23.63 18.79 8.05
CA ALA A 420 -24.02 17.98 9.22
C ALA A 420 -24.89 18.78 10.21
N ASP A 421 -24.89 20.11 10.14
CA ASP A 421 -25.72 20.98 10.99
C ASP A 421 -27.11 21.11 10.37
N PRO A 422 -28.20 20.65 11.04
CA PRO A 422 -29.55 20.70 10.51
C PRO A 422 -30.10 22.14 10.34
N ALA A 423 -29.46 23.13 10.96
CA ALA A 423 -29.90 24.53 10.88
C ALA A 423 -29.50 25.22 9.56
N ALA A 424 -28.65 24.61 8.72
CA ALA A 424 -28.11 25.21 7.49
C ALA A 424 -29.01 25.03 6.24
N SER A 425 -30.23 24.50 6.35
CA SER A 425 -31.09 24.08 5.23
C SER A 425 -31.93 25.21 4.61
N HIS A 426 -32.19 25.07 3.28
CA HIS A 426 -33.16 25.81 2.46
C HIS A 426 -32.76 27.17 1.86
N ASP A 427 -31.50 27.40 1.49
CA ASP A 427 -31.11 28.58 0.70
C ASP A 427 -30.94 28.20 -0.80
N ALA A 428 -31.73 28.89 -1.69
CA ALA A 428 -31.65 28.67 -3.14
C ALA A 428 -30.26 28.98 -3.72
N ARG A 429 -29.46 29.85 -3.08
CA ARG A 429 -28.09 30.16 -3.47
C ARG A 429 -27.16 28.93 -3.33
N LEU A 430 -27.43 28.04 -2.37
CA LEU A 430 -26.67 26.80 -2.16
C LEU A 430 -26.85 25.85 -3.34
N THR A 431 -28.08 25.71 -3.85
CA THR A 431 -28.38 24.88 -5.02
C THR A 431 -27.64 25.40 -6.26
N ALA A 432 -27.67 26.70 -6.52
CA ALA A 432 -26.95 27.31 -7.63
C ALA A 432 -25.42 27.16 -7.48
N ALA A 433 -24.87 27.34 -6.29
CA ALA A 433 -23.44 27.15 -6.03
C ALA A 433 -22.99 25.68 -6.20
N CYS A 434 -23.79 24.72 -5.76
CA CYS A 434 -23.53 23.29 -5.98
C CYS A 434 -23.54 22.93 -7.47
N GLN A 435 -24.49 23.49 -8.25
CA GLN A 435 -24.54 23.29 -9.71
C GLN A 435 -23.28 23.85 -10.40
N ARG A 436 -22.74 25.00 -9.98
CA ARG A 436 -21.49 25.54 -10.52
C ARG A 436 -20.29 24.62 -10.23
N VAL A 437 -20.20 24.09 -9.01
CA VAL A 437 -19.16 23.11 -8.66
C VAL A 437 -19.30 21.85 -9.52
N GLU A 438 -20.51 21.34 -9.72
CA GLU A 438 -20.76 20.19 -10.59
C GLU A 438 -20.34 20.46 -12.03
N ALA A 439 -20.67 21.64 -12.56
CA ALA A 439 -20.24 22.07 -13.90
C ALA A 439 -18.72 22.20 -14.00
N ALA A 440 -18.04 22.74 -12.99
CA ALA A 440 -16.59 22.83 -12.94
C ALA A 440 -15.92 21.45 -12.94
N VAL A 441 -16.44 20.49 -12.16
CA VAL A 441 -15.94 19.11 -12.18
C VAL A 441 -16.22 18.45 -13.52
N ALA A 442 -17.41 18.63 -14.12
CA ALA A 442 -17.74 18.07 -15.43
C ALA A 442 -16.77 18.57 -16.50
N ALA A 443 -16.42 19.86 -16.50
CA ALA A 443 -15.46 20.45 -17.40
C ALA A 443 -14.03 19.89 -17.26
N LEU A 444 -13.64 19.41 -16.07
CA LEU A 444 -12.34 18.77 -15.82
C LEU A 444 -12.33 17.29 -16.23
N VAL A 445 -13.48 16.63 -16.21
CA VAL A 445 -13.64 15.20 -16.50
C VAL A 445 -13.91 14.95 -17.99
N ALA A 446 -14.49 15.91 -18.71
CA ALA A 446 -14.83 15.78 -20.13
C ALA A 446 -13.58 15.79 -21.03
N PRO A 447 -13.52 14.96 -22.09
CA PRO A 447 -12.40 14.94 -23.04
C PRO A 447 -12.25 16.25 -23.85
N GLU A 448 -13.35 16.94 -24.14
CA GLU A 448 -13.38 18.26 -24.76
C GLU A 448 -14.42 19.14 -24.07
N PRO A 449 -14.06 20.35 -23.61
CA PRO A 449 -14.99 21.26 -22.97
C PRO A 449 -15.81 22.02 -24.00
N ASP A 450 -17.13 21.92 -23.91
CA ASP A 450 -18.03 22.81 -24.63
C ASP A 450 -17.93 24.19 -23.97
N HIS A 451 -17.37 25.16 -24.70
CA HIS A 451 -17.07 26.51 -24.19
C HIS A 451 -18.29 27.36 -23.83
N LYS A 452 -19.52 26.85 -24.01
CA LYS A 452 -20.74 27.61 -23.86
C LYS A 452 -21.40 27.62 -22.49
N THR A 453 -20.90 26.84 -21.53
CA THR A 453 -21.57 26.62 -20.22
C THR A 453 -21.18 27.63 -19.12
N TRP A 454 -20.22 28.50 -19.33
CA TRP A 454 -19.67 29.39 -18.29
C TRP A 454 -20.39 30.74 -18.10
N SER A 455 -21.35 31.08 -18.92
CA SER A 455 -21.89 32.48 -18.96
C SER A 455 -23.28 32.68 -18.40
N ALA A 456 -23.97 31.71 -17.89
CA ALA A 456 -25.40 31.82 -17.64
C ALA A 456 -25.85 31.46 -16.21
N LEU A 457 -25.30 32.09 -15.19
CA LEU A 457 -25.96 32.11 -13.86
C LEU A 457 -25.73 33.46 -13.20
N ALA A 458 -26.46 34.46 -13.69
CA ALA A 458 -26.56 35.78 -13.10
C ALA A 458 -27.24 35.73 -11.72
N ALA A 459 -26.87 36.68 -10.88
CA ALA A 459 -27.27 36.89 -9.52
C ALA A 459 -28.77 36.67 -9.23
N LEU A 460 -29.09 35.78 -8.30
CA LEU A 460 -30.38 35.70 -7.62
C LEU A 460 -30.39 36.66 -6.43
N PRO A 461 -31.52 37.33 -6.14
CA PRO A 461 -31.61 38.25 -5.02
C PRO A 461 -31.52 37.55 -3.66
N ALA A 462 -30.89 38.21 -2.71
CA ALA A 462 -30.60 37.69 -1.36
C ALA A 462 -31.89 37.69 -0.49
N PRO A 463 -32.22 36.58 0.16
CA PRO A 463 -33.04 36.59 1.35
C PRO A 463 -32.30 35.95 2.54
N HIS A 464 -32.53 36.56 3.69
CA HIS A 464 -32.23 36.16 5.05
C HIS A 464 -30.91 35.41 5.32
N HIS A 465 -29.95 36.11 5.95
CA HIS A 465 -28.65 35.61 6.37
C HIS A 465 -28.78 34.51 7.44
N HIS A 466 -28.56 33.26 7.02
CA HIS A 466 -28.33 32.15 7.95
C HIS A 466 -26.83 31.86 8.03
N PRO A 467 -26.17 31.86 9.22
CA PRO A 467 -24.72 31.70 9.34
C PRO A 467 -24.20 30.41 8.70
N GLY A 468 -24.96 29.30 8.78
CA GLY A 468 -24.61 28.04 8.16
C GLY A 468 -24.65 28.07 6.64
N ALA A 469 -25.60 28.79 6.05
CA ALA A 469 -25.68 28.96 4.58
C ALA A 469 -24.50 29.78 4.05
N GLU A 470 -24.10 30.83 4.74
CA GLU A 470 -22.93 31.64 4.35
C GLU A 470 -21.62 30.84 4.47
N ALA A 471 -21.46 30.02 5.51
CA ALA A 471 -20.32 29.13 5.64
C ALA A 471 -20.27 28.09 4.51
N ALA A 472 -21.41 27.47 4.16
CA ALA A 472 -21.51 26.53 3.06
C ALA A 472 -21.19 27.19 1.71
N LEU A 473 -21.71 28.41 1.46
CA LEU A 473 -21.40 29.20 0.26
C LEU A 473 -19.91 29.53 0.17
N THR A 474 -19.26 29.87 1.27
CA THR A 474 -17.83 30.14 1.32
C THR A 474 -17.02 28.92 0.87
N HIS A 475 -17.37 27.73 1.37
CA HIS A 475 -16.71 26.47 0.96
C HIS A 475 -16.99 26.11 -0.51
N LEU A 476 -18.22 26.32 -1.00
CA LEU A 476 -18.56 26.08 -2.39
C LEU A 476 -17.82 27.02 -3.35
N HIS A 477 -17.71 28.31 -3.03
CA HIS A 477 -16.92 29.26 -3.82
C HIS A 477 -15.42 28.94 -3.78
N GLY A 478 -14.87 28.54 -2.61
CA GLY A 478 -13.50 28.05 -2.48
C GLY A 478 -13.23 26.84 -3.36
N LEU A 479 -14.17 25.90 -3.39
CA LEU A 479 -14.09 24.70 -4.20
C LEU A 479 -14.18 25.01 -5.71
N GLU A 480 -15.11 25.88 -6.13
CA GLU A 480 -15.25 26.34 -7.50
C GLU A 480 -13.95 26.99 -8.02
N ARG A 481 -13.35 27.88 -7.21
CA ARG A 481 -12.06 28.52 -7.51
C ARG A 481 -10.95 27.50 -7.67
N ALA A 482 -10.76 26.59 -6.69
CA ALA A 482 -9.71 25.57 -6.72
C ALA A 482 -9.84 24.65 -7.94
N LEU A 483 -11.06 24.26 -8.31
CA LEU A 483 -11.34 23.47 -9.52
C LEU A 483 -11.04 24.26 -10.79
N GLY A 484 -11.38 25.55 -10.84
CA GLY A 484 -11.07 26.44 -11.96
C GLY A 484 -9.55 26.58 -12.18
N GLU A 485 -8.79 26.78 -11.10
CA GLU A 485 -7.32 26.86 -11.15
C GLU A 485 -6.68 25.52 -11.53
N LEU A 486 -7.31 24.39 -11.18
CA LEU A 486 -6.84 23.05 -11.52
C LEU A 486 -6.93 22.77 -13.04
N ALA A 487 -7.78 23.46 -13.77
CA ALA A 487 -7.97 23.26 -15.20
C ALA A 487 -6.67 23.52 -16.01
N ALA A 488 -5.93 24.57 -15.70
CA ALA A 488 -4.70 24.93 -16.40
C ALA A 488 -3.58 23.86 -16.27
N PRO A 489 -3.21 23.41 -15.07
CA PRO A 489 -2.16 22.38 -14.91
C PRO A 489 -2.58 20.99 -15.43
N LEU A 490 -3.88 20.66 -15.49
CA LEU A 490 -4.33 19.38 -16.05
C LEU A 490 -4.34 19.40 -17.58
N ARG A 491 -4.72 20.51 -18.23
CA ARG A 491 -4.76 20.64 -19.69
C ARG A 491 -3.40 20.85 -20.33
N SER A 492 -2.46 21.46 -19.64
CA SER A 492 -1.12 21.77 -20.16
C SER A 492 -0.16 20.59 -20.14
N ALA A 493 -0.65 19.34 -20.05
CA ALA A 493 0.22 18.17 -20.17
C ALA A 493 0.85 18.14 -21.57
N PRO A 494 2.18 18.24 -21.72
CA PRO A 494 2.79 18.12 -23.04
C PRO A 494 2.49 16.71 -23.56
N ARG A 495 1.96 16.60 -24.78
CA ARG A 495 2.01 15.38 -25.57
C ARG A 495 3.44 14.89 -25.49
N ALA A 496 3.66 13.69 -24.92
CA ALA A 496 4.98 13.22 -24.56
C ALA A 496 5.92 13.23 -25.79
N PRO A 497 7.05 13.96 -25.78
CA PRO A 497 7.98 13.95 -26.91
C PRO A 497 8.76 12.62 -27.07
N LEU A 498 8.42 11.58 -26.31
CA LEU A 498 9.00 10.23 -26.37
C LEU A 498 8.01 9.17 -26.84
N ALA A 499 6.87 9.56 -27.45
CA ALA A 499 5.95 8.63 -28.10
C ALA A 499 6.27 8.45 -29.60
N THR A 500 7.33 9.08 -30.07
CA THR A 500 7.84 8.91 -31.43
C THR A 500 9.35 8.64 -31.37
N ALA A 501 9.72 7.43 -31.01
CA ALA A 501 10.93 6.73 -31.39
C ALA A 501 10.72 5.24 -31.12
#